data_d8c42db39de24e78b7a8fe92e42d31ff
#
_entry.id   d8c42db39de24e78b7a8fe92e42d31ff
#
_cell.length_a   1.000
_cell.length_b   1.000
_cell.length_c   1.000
_cell.angle_alpha   90.00
_cell.angle_beta   90.00
_cell.angle_gamma   90.00
#
_symmetry.space_group_name_H-M   'P 1'
#
loop_
_entity.id
_entity.type
_entity.pdbx_description
1 polymer ?
#
loop_
_entity_poly.entity_id
_entity_poly.type
_entity_poly.pdbx_seq_one_letter_code
_entity_poly.pdbx_strand_id
1 'polypeptide(L)'
;MTTHAPARTTDRPIPSPFTGAGKLWRATFLSHILNPWNMAFALLLPLFMYAMFGMTEAARTTQTGRGNVAAAMVVMMTTYGVILVGGSLGATLSVERTTGISRMYALTPIQPWVILLVRLTALVALSAFIALICFSVGLATGSQMTAGAWAASAAVVIALSALGALIGLACGYTIKGENAYSASAFVMVFGAFVSGMFIPLEQMPPFVSHVAPFTPLSGAVQAIYAVAGTVPMPTAAWLNIVGWVVITAGIAWWGASHDTAR
;
A
#
# COMPACT_ATOMS: atom_id res chain seq x y z
N MET A 1 2.63 -69.26 -0.37
CA MET A 1 2.83 -68.20 0.65
C MET A 1 3.81 -67.20 0.04
N THR A 2 3.27 -66.13 -0.54
CA THR A 2 4.10 -65.03 -1.13
C THR A 2 4.23 -63.97 -0.04
N THR A 3 5.42 -63.86 0.56
CA THR A 3 5.79 -62.85 1.52
C THR A 3 5.90 -61.49 0.81
N HIS A 4 4.90 -60.63 0.94
CA HIS A 4 5.03 -59.24 0.55
C HIS A 4 6.06 -58.58 1.46
N ALA A 5 7.23 -58.25 0.92
CA ALA A 5 8.18 -57.36 1.57
C ALA A 5 7.53 -56.00 1.79
N PRO A 6 7.66 -55.37 2.99
CA PRO A 6 7.13 -54.04 3.22
C PRO A 6 7.84 -53.05 2.28
N ALA A 7 7.04 -52.27 1.56
CA ALA A 7 7.58 -51.20 0.73
C ALA A 7 8.42 -50.28 1.61
N ARG A 8 9.71 -50.10 1.26
CA ARG A 8 10.58 -49.10 1.88
C ARG A 8 9.90 -47.76 1.75
N THR A 9 9.48 -47.22 2.86
CA THR A 9 9.15 -45.80 2.94
C THR A 9 10.43 -45.04 2.58
N THR A 10 10.51 -44.59 1.34
CA THR A 10 11.57 -43.67 0.93
C THR A 10 11.44 -42.44 1.83
N ASP A 11 12.44 -42.22 2.69
CA ASP A 11 12.59 -40.96 3.45
C ASP A 11 12.60 -39.80 2.44
N ARG A 12 11.40 -39.26 2.16
CA ARG A 12 11.31 -38.03 1.38
C ARG A 12 11.83 -36.90 2.28
N PRO A 13 12.88 -36.20 1.86
CA PRO A 13 13.39 -35.07 2.65
C PRO A 13 12.24 -34.09 2.91
N ILE A 14 12.07 -33.68 4.16
CA ILE A 14 11.07 -32.69 4.56
C ILE A 14 11.37 -31.41 3.75
N PRO A 15 10.44 -30.95 2.90
CA PRO A 15 10.69 -29.77 2.07
C PRO A 15 10.91 -28.56 2.96
N SER A 16 11.85 -27.69 2.54
CA SER A 16 12.11 -26.42 3.23
C SER A 16 10.82 -25.59 3.34
N PRO A 17 10.56 -24.88 4.45
CA PRO A 17 9.40 -23.98 4.60
C PRO A 17 9.34 -22.87 3.55
N PHE A 18 10.44 -22.58 2.89
CA PHE A 18 10.56 -21.62 1.77
C PHE A 18 10.32 -22.26 0.38
N THR A 19 10.03 -23.56 0.31
CA THR A 19 9.83 -24.23 -0.98
C THR A 19 8.61 -23.64 -1.69
N GLY A 20 8.85 -22.96 -2.81
CA GLY A 20 7.80 -22.26 -3.58
C GLY A 20 7.63 -20.77 -3.26
N ALA A 21 8.27 -20.23 -2.22
CA ALA A 21 8.16 -18.82 -1.83
C ALA A 21 8.51 -17.85 -2.98
N GLY A 22 9.57 -18.12 -3.73
CA GLY A 22 9.95 -17.29 -4.88
C GLY A 22 8.93 -17.32 -6.03
N LYS A 23 8.28 -18.46 -6.28
CA LYS A 23 7.20 -18.55 -7.26
C LYS A 23 5.97 -17.76 -6.80
N LEU A 24 5.62 -17.88 -5.53
CA LEU A 24 4.51 -17.12 -4.92
C LEU A 24 4.80 -15.62 -4.96
N TRP A 25 6.03 -15.20 -4.63
CA TRP A 25 6.43 -13.80 -4.70
C TRP A 25 6.29 -13.24 -6.11
N ARG A 26 6.84 -13.95 -7.10
CA ARG A 26 6.75 -13.56 -8.50
C ARG A 26 5.29 -13.49 -8.96
N ALA A 27 4.47 -14.46 -8.60
CA ALA A 27 3.04 -14.46 -8.93
C ALA A 27 2.32 -13.27 -8.30
N THR A 28 2.54 -12.99 -7.01
CA THR A 28 1.97 -11.83 -6.30
C THR A 28 2.40 -10.52 -6.94
N PHE A 29 3.70 -10.35 -7.21
CA PHE A 29 4.23 -9.14 -7.81
C PHE A 29 3.68 -8.91 -9.23
N LEU A 30 3.75 -9.93 -10.09
CA LEU A 30 3.29 -9.83 -11.47
C LEU A 30 1.78 -9.66 -11.58
N SER A 31 0.98 -10.31 -10.74
CA SER A 31 -0.48 -10.16 -10.77
C SER A 31 -0.92 -8.73 -10.49
N HIS A 32 -0.19 -7.98 -9.65
CA HIS A 32 -0.48 -6.58 -9.37
C HIS A 32 0.00 -5.64 -10.48
N ILE A 33 1.20 -5.87 -11.03
CA ILE A 33 1.74 -5.02 -12.13
C ILE A 33 0.98 -5.26 -13.45
N LEU A 34 0.66 -6.50 -13.76
CA LEU A 34 -0.02 -6.85 -15.01
C LEU A 34 -1.53 -6.59 -14.96
N ASN A 35 -2.09 -6.26 -13.81
CA ASN A 35 -3.48 -5.84 -13.71
C ASN A 35 -3.61 -4.38 -14.18
N PRO A 36 -4.23 -4.14 -15.36
CA PRO A 36 -4.28 -2.80 -15.96
C PRO A 36 -5.07 -1.81 -15.11
N TRP A 37 -6.13 -2.26 -14.44
CA TRP A 37 -6.94 -1.41 -13.57
C TRP A 37 -6.17 -1.00 -12.32
N ASN A 38 -5.45 -1.94 -11.72
CA ASN A 38 -4.63 -1.64 -10.55
C ASN A 38 -3.53 -0.62 -10.89
N MET A 39 -2.83 -0.81 -12.01
CA MET A 39 -1.79 0.13 -12.47
C MET A 39 -2.36 1.47 -12.94
N ALA A 40 -3.54 1.48 -13.56
CA ALA A 40 -4.18 2.73 -13.94
C ALA A 40 -4.46 3.63 -12.72
N PHE A 41 -5.02 3.09 -11.66
CA PHE A 41 -5.33 3.88 -10.47
C PHE A 41 -4.10 4.12 -9.58
N ALA A 42 -3.14 3.21 -9.53
CA ALA A 42 -1.97 3.33 -8.68
C ALA A 42 -0.81 4.13 -9.30
N LEU A 43 -0.75 4.22 -10.63
CA LEU A 43 0.33 4.89 -11.34
C LEU A 43 -0.18 6.00 -12.27
N LEU A 44 -1.13 5.70 -13.18
CA LEU A 44 -1.56 6.68 -14.18
C LEU A 44 -2.35 7.83 -13.55
N LEU A 45 -3.26 7.54 -12.60
CA LEU A 45 -4.03 8.60 -11.94
C LEU A 45 -3.14 9.55 -11.12
N PRO A 46 -2.20 9.07 -10.27
CA PRO A 46 -1.23 9.93 -9.60
C PRO A 46 -0.39 10.77 -10.57
N LEU A 47 0.11 10.18 -11.63
CA LEU A 47 0.91 10.89 -12.63
C LEU A 47 0.07 11.92 -13.38
N PHE A 48 -1.18 11.61 -13.70
CA PHE A 48 -2.11 12.56 -14.32
C PHE A 48 -2.40 13.74 -13.39
N MET A 49 -2.70 13.49 -12.12
CA MET A 49 -2.89 14.56 -11.13
C MET A 49 -1.63 15.40 -10.96
N TYR A 50 -0.46 14.77 -10.88
CA TYR A 50 0.80 15.48 -10.86
C TYR A 50 1.01 16.32 -12.14
N ALA A 51 0.69 15.80 -13.32
CA ALA A 51 0.80 16.55 -14.57
C ALA A 51 -0.11 17.78 -14.58
N MET A 52 -1.32 17.66 -14.07
CA MET A 52 -2.28 18.76 -14.01
C MET A 52 -1.85 19.87 -13.04
N PHE A 53 -1.31 19.54 -11.88
CA PHE A 53 -1.06 20.50 -10.80
C PHE A 53 0.43 20.74 -10.54
N GLY A 54 1.27 19.71 -10.63
CA GLY A 54 2.68 19.77 -10.28
C GLY A 54 3.59 20.24 -11.43
N MET A 55 3.17 20.07 -12.69
CA MET A 55 3.94 20.49 -13.85
C MET A 55 3.71 21.96 -14.25
N THR A 56 2.95 22.72 -13.47
CA THR A 56 2.73 24.15 -13.70
C THR A 56 4.00 24.94 -13.44
N GLU A 57 4.19 26.06 -14.14
CA GLU A 57 5.34 26.96 -13.94
C GLU A 57 5.42 27.43 -12.48
N ALA A 58 4.29 27.80 -11.90
CA ALA A 58 4.20 28.22 -10.51
C ALA A 58 4.70 27.12 -9.54
N ALA A 59 4.32 25.85 -9.76
CA ALA A 59 4.76 24.75 -8.90
C ALA A 59 6.27 24.45 -9.00
N ARG A 60 6.87 24.66 -10.18
CA ARG A 60 8.30 24.44 -10.42
C ARG A 60 9.17 25.56 -9.85
N THR A 61 8.70 26.80 -9.91
CA THR A 61 9.46 27.98 -9.49
C THR A 61 9.30 28.30 -8.01
N THR A 62 8.14 27.96 -7.41
CA THR A 62 7.88 28.20 -6.00
C THR A 62 8.67 27.22 -5.13
N GLN A 63 9.62 27.76 -4.35
CA GLN A 63 10.38 26.97 -3.39
C GLN A 63 9.58 26.77 -2.10
N THR A 64 9.66 25.58 -1.54
CA THR A 64 9.01 25.23 -0.28
C THR A 64 9.84 24.19 0.48
N GLY A 65 10.13 24.45 1.74
CA GLY A 65 10.90 23.54 2.57
C GLY A 65 12.24 23.12 1.95
N ARG A 66 12.39 21.84 1.63
CA ARG A 66 13.64 21.23 1.11
C ARG A 66 13.65 21.10 -0.42
N GLY A 67 12.69 21.67 -1.11
CA GLY A 67 12.56 21.59 -2.56
C GLY A 67 11.52 22.56 -3.11
N ASN A 68 11.00 22.28 -4.29
CA ASN A 68 9.91 23.06 -4.89
C ASN A 68 8.54 22.39 -4.67
N VAL A 69 7.47 23.14 -4.89
CA VAL A 69 6.08 22.66 -4.77
C VAL A 69 5.83 21.45 -5.67
N ALA A 70 6.42 21.42 -6.88
CA ALA A 70 6.30 20.28 -7.79
C ALA A 70 6.83 18.98 -7.17
N ALA A 71 7.95 19.03 -6.44
CA ALA A 71 8.50 17.86 -5.75
C ALA A 71 7.61 17.40 -4.61
N ALA A 72 7.06 18.31 -3.81
CA ALA A 72 6.08 17.94 -2.77
C ALA A 72 4.84 17.27 -3.37
N MET A 73 4.34 17.78 -4.50
CA MET A 73 3.19 17.21 -5.20
C MET A 73 3.47 15.82 -5.76
N VAL A 74 4.62 15.58 -6.41
CA VAL A 74 4.92 14.22 -6.91
C VAL A 74 5.05 13.21 -5.78
N VAL A 75 5.64 13.59 -4.65
CA VAL A 75 5.72 12.70 -3.47
C VAL A 75 4.33 12.40 -2.91
N MET A 76 3.45 13.42 -2.82
CA MET A 76 2.08 13.26 -2.35
C MET A 76 1.29 12.32 -3.25
N MET A 77 1.34 12.52 -4.57
CA MET A 77 0.64 11.67 -5.55
C MET A 77 1.21 10.24 -5.55
N THR A 78 2.53 10.09 -5.44
CA THR A 78 3.16 8.77 -5.31
C THR A 78 2.67 8.04 -4.04
N THR A 79 2.54 8.75 -2.93
CA THR A 79 2.02 8.21 -1.67
C THR A 79 0.61 7.65 -1.86
N TYR A 80 -0.27 8.37 -2.55
CA TYR A 80 -1.60 7.87 -2.89
C TYR A 80 -1.55 6.56 -3.67
N GLY A 81 -0.75 6.51 -4.74
CA GLY A 81 -0.63 5.33 -5.59
C GLY A 81 -0.11 4.10 -4.83
N VAL A 82 0.88 4.32 -3.96
CA VAL A 82 1.48 3.26 -3.14
C VAL A 82 0.52 2.75 -2.06
N ILE A 83 -0.23 3.63 -1.41
CA ILE A 83 -1.27 3.26 -0.45
C ILE A 83 -2.38 2.45 -1.15
N LEU A 84 -2.78 2.85 -2.35
CA LEU A 84 -3.81 2.16 -3.13
C LEU A 84 -3.37 0.73 -3.51
N VAL A 85 -2.12 0.55 -3.96
CA VAL A 85 -1.57 -0.79 -4.24
C VAL A 85 -1.49 -1.62 -2.96
N GLY A 86 -1.09 -1.03 -1.84
CA GLY A 86 -1.12 -1.70 -0.55
C GLY A 86 -2.51 -2.22 -0.22
N GLY A 87 -3.54 -1.41 -0.41
CA GLY A 87 -4.92 -1.78 -0.19
C GLY A 87 -5.42 -2.90 -1.09
N SER A 88 -5.08 -2.85 -2.36
CA SER A 88 -5.39 -3.92 -3.29
C SER A 88 -4.73 -5.24 -2.86
N LEU A 89 -3.46 -5.20 -2.46
CA LEU A 89 -2.76 -6.39 -1.95
C LEU A 89 -3.40 -6.95 -0.67
N GLY A 90 -3.81 -6.09 0.26
CA GLY A 90 -4.52 -6.51 1.47
C GLY A 90 -5.89 -7.12 1.16
N ALA A 91 -6.66 -6.51 0.26
CA ALA A 91 -7.99 -6.97 -0.13
C ALA A 91 -7.98 -8.30 -0.91
N THR A 92 -6.84 -8.68 -1.55
CA THR A 92 -6.66 -9.97 -2.24
C THR A 92 -7.04 -11.15 -1.35
N LEU A 93 -6.83 -11.04 -0.04
CA LEU A 93 -7.18 -12.08 0.92
C LEU A 93 -8.65 -12.49 0.82
N SER A 94 -9.57 -11.56 0.60
CA SER A 94 -11.01 -11.87 0.47
C SER A 94 -11.30 -12.76 -0.72
N VAL A 95 -10.69 -12.45 -1.86
CA VAL A 95 -10.84 -13.24 -3.08
C VAL A 95 -10.21 -14.63 -2.91
N GLU A 96 -9.02 -14.73 -2.33
CA GLU A 96 -8.37 -16.02 -2.06
C GLU A 96 -9.20 -16.92 -1.14
N ARG A 97 -9.92 -16.33 -0.19
CA ARG A 97 -10.82 -17.08 0.71
C ARG A 97 -12.06 -17.57 -0.03
N THR A 98 -12.70 -16.72 -0.83
CA THR A 98 -13.93 -17.07 -1.56
C THR A 98 -13.68 -18.03 -2.72
N THR A 99 -12.51 -17.97 -3.34
CA THR A 99 -12.10 -18.89 -4.44
C THR A 99 -11.46 -20.19 -3.94
N GLY A 100 -11.22 -20.32 -2.63
CA GLY A 100 -10.61 -21.52 -2.05
C GLY A 100 -9.09 -21.59 -2.18
N ILE A 101 -8.43 -20.55 -2.70
CA ILE A 101 -6.96 -20.49 -2.81
C ILE A 101 -6.30 -20.60 -1.43
N SER A 102 -6.92 -20.03 -0.40
CA SER A 102 -6.44 -20.16 0.99
C SER A 102 -6.32 -21.62 1.44
N ARG A 103 -7.27 -22.49 1.02
CA ARG A 103 -7.22 -23.94 1.30
C ARG A 103 -6.11 -24.64 0.51
N MET A 104 -5.83 -24.18 -0.71
CA MET A 104 -4.73 -24.72 -1.50
C MET A 104 -3.37 -24.42 -0.84
N TYR A 105 -3.21 -23.28 -0.19
CA TYR A 105 -1.98 -23.00 0.59
C TYR A 105 -1.75 -24.00 1.71
N ALA A 106 -2.81 -24.49 2.38
CA ALA A 106 -2.71 -25.51 3.42
C ALA A 106 -2.19 -26.86 2.90
N LEU A 107 -2.30 -27.13 1.60
CA LEU A 107 -1.77 -28.33 0.95
C LEU A 107 -0.31 -28.17 0.47
N THR A 108 0.26 -26.98 0.61
CA THR A 108 1.65 -26.70 0.23
C THR A 108 2.56 -26.78 1.47
N PRO A 109 3.86 -27.07 1.32
CA PRO A 109 4.80 -27.05 2.44
C PRO A 109 5.13 -25.63 2.93
N ILE A 110 4.54 -24.58 2.34
CA ILE A 110 4.80 -23.18 2.68
C ILE A 110 4.13 -22.86 4.03
N GLN A 111 4.90 -22.38 4.98
CA GLN A 111 4.36 -21.99 6.28
C GLN A 111 3.63 -20.63 6.20
N PRO A 112 2.58 -20.38 7.01
CA PRO A 112 1.79 -19.14 6.97
C PRO A 112 2.62 -17.86 7.14
N TRP A 113 3.64 -17.89 7.99
CA TRP A 113 4.54 -16.75 8.18
C TRP A 113 5.39 -16.44 6.93
N VAL A 114 5.73 -17.48 6.12
CA VAL A 114 6.45 -17.29 4.85
C VAL A 114 5.54 -16.60 3.84
N ILE A 115 4.25 -16.95 3.80
CA ILE A 115 3.26 -16.27 2.96
C ILE A 115 3.18 -14.79 3.33
N LEU A 116 3.17 -14.48 4.63
CA LEU A 116 3.18 -13.10 5.12
C LEU A 116 4.45 -12.35 4.68
N LEU A 117 5.63 -12.96 4.84
CA LEU A 117 6.90 -12.36 4.38
C LEU A 117 6.90 -12.13 2.87
N VAL A 118 6.40 -13.08 2.09
CA VAL A 118 6.26 -12.93 0.62
C VAL A 118 5.39 -11.72 0.28
N ARG A 119 4.27 -11.54 0.96
CA ARG A 119 3.37 -10.40 0.73
C ARG A 119 4.00 -9.07 1.14
N LEU A 120 4.67 -9.03 2.29
CA LEU A 120 5.35 -7.81 2.75
C LEU A 120 6.49 -7.42 1.81
N THR A 121 7.31 -8.38 1.38
CA THR A 121 8.41 -8.09 0.43
C THR A 121 7.88 -7.73 -0.96
N ALA A 122 6.78 -8.33 -1.41
CA ALA A 122 6.12 -7.94 -2.65
C ALA A 122 5.53 -6.52 -2.55
N LEU A 123 4.92 -6.16 -1.41
CA LEU A 123 4.42 -4.81 -1.15
C LEU A 123 5.54 -3.76 -1.24
N VAL A 124 6.67 -4.02 -0.57
CA VAL A 124 7.85 -3.13 -0.61
C VAL A 124 8.36 -2.98 -2.05
N ALA A 125 8.46 -4.08 -2.79
CA ALA A 125 8.92 -4.06 -4.17
C ALA A 125 7.95 -3.30 -5.11
N LEU A 126 6.63 -3.49 -4.95
CA LEU A 126 5.60 -2.77 -5.70
C LEU A 126 5.64 -1.27 -5.39
N SER A 127 5.76 -0.94 -4.11
CA SER A 127 5.85 0.45 -3.66
C SER A 127 7.10 1.14 -4.17
N ALA A 128 8.24 0.46 -4.12
CA ALA A 128 9.50 0.97 -4.67
C ALA A 128 9.43 1.15 -6.19
N PHE A 129 8.79 0.23 -6.90
CA PHE A 129 8.59 0.31 -8.34
C PHE A 129 7.74 1.54 -8.73
N ILE A 130 6.62 1.77 -8.05
CA ILE A 130 5.76 2.94 -8.28
C ILE A 130 6.51 4.24 -7.93
N ALA A 131 7.19 4.27 -6.78
CA ALA A 131 7.96 5.43 -6.34
C ALA A 131 9.08 5.76 -7.34
N LEU A 132 9.79 4.74 -7.84
CA LEU A 132 10.83 4.91 -8.85
C LEU A 132 10.30 5.58 -10.11
N ILE A 133 9.18 5.11 -10.64
CA ILE A 133 8.58 5.67 -11.86
C ILE A 133 8.11 7.10 -11.60
N CYS A 134 7.32 7.34 -10.55
CA CYS A 134 6.77 8.66 -10.26
C CYS A 134 7.87 9.69 -9.97
N PHE A 135 8.89 9.32 -9.19
CA PHE A 135 10.00 10.22 -8.89
C PHE A 135 10.87 10.49 -10.13
N SER A 136 11.08 9.48 -10.98
CA SER A 136 11.80 9.68 -12.25
C SER A 136 11.06 10.66 -13.16
N VAL A 137 9.73 10.55 -13.27
CA VAL A 137 8.90 11.51 -14.01
C VAL A 137 8.99 12.88 -13.35
N GLY A 138 8.90 12.99 -12.03
CA GLY A 138 9.05 14.23 -11.29
C GLY A 138 10.37 14.92 -11.60
N LEU A 139 11.49 14.20 -11.49
CA LEU A 139 12.84 14.72 -11.80
C LEU A 139 12.94 15.19 -13.26
N ALA A 140 12.43 14.39 -14.19
CA ALA A 140 12.46 14.74 -15.62
C ALA A 140 11.62 15.99 -15.96
N THR A 141 10.61 16.30 -15.13
CA THR A 141 9.68 17.42 -15.37
C THR A 141 9.96 18.65 -14.52
N GLY A 142 11.09 18.71 -13.81
CA GLY A 142 11.54 19.89 -13.08
C GLY A 142 11.21 19.90 -11.57
N SER A 143 10.82 18.76 -10.99
CA SER A 143 10.77 18.63 -9.54
C SER A 143 12.17 18.67 -8.96
N GLN A 144 12.40 19.54 -7.99
CA GLN A 144 13.70 19.73 -7.35
C GLN A 144 13.57 19.55 -5.84
N MET A 145 14.43 18.72 -5.28
CA MET A 145 14.53 18.49 -3.84
C MET A 145 15.94 18.04 -3.49
N THR A 146 16.38 18.25 -2.27
CA THR A 146 17.69 17.74 -1.84
C THR A 146 17.73 16.21 -1.89
N ALA A 147 18.91 15.63 -2.18
CA ALA A 147 19.05 14.15 -2.28
C ALA A 147 18.60 13.44 -1.00
N GLY A 148 18.90 14.01 0.17
CA GLY A 148 18.45 13.46 1.45
C GLY A 148 16.92 13.49 1.61
N ALA A 149 16.25 14.53 1.10
CA ALA A 149 14.79 14.62 1.14
C ALA A 149 14.13 13.63 0.17
N TRP A 150 14.71 13.39 -1.03
CA TRP A 150 14.25 12.34 -1.94
C TRP A 150 14.34 10.95 -1.31
N ALA A 151 15.49 10.62 -0.69
CA ALA A 151 15.67 9.34 -0.01
C ALA A 151 14.71 9.15 1.17
N ALA A 152 14.54 10.20 2.00
CA ALA A 152 13.59 10.18 3.10
C ALA A 152 12.15 10.05 2.62
N SER A 153 11.77 10.77 1.54
CA SER A 153 10.46 10.64 0.91
C SER A 153 10.21 9.22 0.42
N ALA A 154 11.16 8.60 -0.26
CA ALA A 154 11.04 7.22 -0.70
C ALA A 154 10.81 6.25 0.48
N ALA A 155 11.59 6.39 1.55
CA ALA A 155 11.43 5.56 2.75
C ALA A 155 10.05 5.73 3.40
N VAL A 156 9.57 6.97 3.55
CA VAL A 156 8.26 7.27 4.13
C VAL A 156 7.13 6.77 3.24
N VAL A 157 7.21 6.99 1.93
CA VAL A 157 6.21 6.50 0.95
C VAL A 157 6.09 4.97 1.02
N ILE A 158 7.22 4.26 1.02
CA ILE A 158 7.23 2.80 1.13
C ILE A 158 6.65 2.35 2.49
N ALA A 159 7.00 3.02 3.58
CA ALA A 159 6.45 2.69 4.90
C ALA A 159 4.93 2.91 4.97
N LEU A 160 4.42 3.98 4.37
CA LEU A 160 2.99 4.28 4.33
C LEU A 160 2.18 3.29 3.50
N SER A 161 2.81 2.50 2.61
CA SER A 161 2.13 1.41 1.91
C SER A 161 1.53 0.37 2.87
N ALA A 162 2.15 0.19 4.04
CA ALA A 162 1.66 -0.72 5.06
C ALA A 162 0.29 -0.28 5.61
N LEU A 163 0.04 1.03 5.74
CA LEU A 163 -1.27 1.55 6.12
C LEU A 163 -2.34 1.16 5.09
N GLY A 164 -2.02 1.31 3.80
CA GLY A 164 -2.88 0.85 2.72
C GLY A 164 -3.17 -0.65 2.81
N ALA A 165 -2.12 -1.47 3.00
CA ALA A 165 -2.27 -2.91 3.14
C ALA A 165 -3.15 -3.32 4.34
N LEU A 166 -3.04 -2.62 5.47
CA LEU A 166 -3.88 -2.85 6.64
C LEU A 166 -5.34 -2.47 6.41
N ILE A 167 -5.62 -1.34 5.74
CA ILE A 167 -6.97 -0.96 5.33
C ILE A 167 -7.57 -2.03 4.40
N GLY A 168 -6.80 -2.45 3.38
CA GLY A 168 -7.21 -3.51 2.47
C GLY A 168 -7.46 -4.84 3.18
N LEU A 169 -6.61 -5.18 4.13
CA LEU A 169 -6.75 -6.40 4.95
C LEU A 169 -8.02 -6.35 5.81
N ALA A 170 -8.30 -5.21 6.44
CA ALA A 170 -9.53 -5.01 7.21
C ALA A 170 -10.77 -5.18 6.33
N CYS A 171 -10.78 -4.59 5.12
CA CYS A 171 -11.84 -4.82 4.13
C CYS A 171 -11.89 -6.29 3.68
N GLY A 172 -10.72 -6.92 3.48
CA GLY A 172 -10.62 -8.31 3.04
C GLY A 172 -11.17 -9.33 4.04
N TYR A 173 -11.12 -9.04 5.34
CA TYR A 173 -11.73 -9.89 6.37
C TYR A 173 -13.21 -9.60 6.61
N THR A 174 -13.66 -8.36 6.40
CA THR A 174 -15.04 -7.96 6.69
C THR A 174 -15.98 -8.10 5.48
N ILE A 175 -15.45 -7.99 4.27
CA ILE A 175 -16.23 -7.99 3.02
C ILE A 175 -15.83 -9.19 2.16
N LYS A 176 -16.80 -9.87 1.55
CA LYS A 176 -16.57 -11.09 0.77
C LYS A 176 -16.28 -10.80 -0.70
N GLY A 177 -15.33 -11.55 -1.25
CA GLY A 177 -15.02 -11.55 -2.69
C GLY A 177 -14.43 -10.24 -3.19
N GLU A 178 -14.71 -9.91 -4.44
CA GLU A 178 -14.15 -8.74 -5.14
C GLU A 178 -14.64 -7.40 -4.57
N ASN A 179 -15.77 -7.38 -3.87
CA ASN A 179 -16.28 -6.18 -3.22
C ASN A 179 -15.30 -5.60 -2.18
N ALA A 180 -14.40 -6.42 -1.64
CA ALA A 180 -13.36 -5.96 -0.73
C ALA A 180 -12.37 -4.99 -1.41
N TYR A 181 -12.06 -5.19 -2.70
CA TYR A 181 -11.25 -4.25 -3.48
C TYR A 181 -11.95 -2.90 -3.62
N SER A 182 -13.23 -2.92 -4.01
CA SER A 182 -14.02 -1.70 -4.20
C SER A 182 -14.16 -0.92 -2.90
N ALA A 183 -14.43 -1.59 -1.79
CA ALA A 183 -14.52 -0.96 -0.48
C ALA A 183 -13.18 -0.37 -0.03
N SER A 184 -12.09 -1.10 -0.19
CA SER A 184 -10.74 -0.62 0.12
C SER A 184 -10.38 0.61 -0.72
N ALA A 185 -10.62 0.55 -2.04
CA ALA A 185 -10.39 1.67 -2.94
C ALA A 185 -11.25 2.89 -2.57
N PHE A 186 -12.52 2.68 -2.25
CA PHE A 186 -13.41 3.76 -1.81
C PHE A 186 -12.88 4.47 -0.56
N VAL A 187 -12.51 3.71 0.47
CA VAL A 187 -11.95 4.29 1.71
C VAL A 187 -10.70 5.11 1.42
N MET A 188 -9.84 4.64 0.53
CA MET A 188 -8.59 5.32 0.19
C MET A 188 -8.81 6.56 -0.67
N VAL A 189 -9.64 6.47 -1.72
CA VAL A 189 -9.96 7.61 -2.58
C VAL A 189 -10.68 8.70 -1.79
N PHE A 190 -11.71 8.32 -1.05
CA PHE A 190 -12.47 9.26 -0.21
C PHE A 190 -11.57 9.85 0.89
N GLY A 191 -10.78 9.01 1.56
CA GLY A 191 -9.80 9.45 2.55
C GLY A 191 -8.77 10.42 1.98
N ALA A 192 -8.27 10.18 0.76
CA ALA A 192 -7.31 11.05 0.08
C ALA A 192 -7.91 12.44 -0.23
N PHE A 193 -9.18 12.47 -0.68
CA PHE A 193 -9.86 13.76 -0.89
C PHE A 193 -10.04 14.51 0.42
N VAL A 194 -10.61 13.89 1.43
CA VAL A 194 -10.95 14.56 2.70
C VAL A 194 -9.70 14.94 3.50
N SER A 195 -8.60 14.18 3.38
CA SER A 195 -7.33 14.49 4.08
C SER A 195 -6.52 15.62 3.47
N GLY A 196 -6.94 16.18 2.33
CA GLY A 196 -6.18 17.23 1.66
C GLY A 196 -5.02 16.72 0.79
N MET A 197 -5.04 15.44 0.41
CA MET A 197 -3.96 14.85 -0.42
C MET A 197 -3.98 15.35 -1.87
N PHE A 198 -5.17 15.57 -2.44
CA PHE A 198 -5.32 16.07 -3.81
C PHE A 198 -5.47 17.59 -3.88
N ILE A 199 -6.21 18.16 -2.93
CA ILE A 199 -6.50 19.59 -2.84
C ILE A 199 -6.15 20.04 -1.42
N PRO A 200 -5.30 21.08 -1.26
CA PRO A 200 -4.98 21.62 0.05
C PRO A 200 -6.23 21.98 0.87
N LEU A 201 -6.21 21.69 2.17
CA LEU A 201 -7.39 21.89 3.04
C LEU A 201 -7.85 23.35 3.11
N GLU A 202 -6.92 24.30 2.89
CA GLU A 202 -7.21 25.75 2.84
C GLU A 202 -8.14 26.15 1.69
N GLN A 203 -8.21 25.31 0.62
CA GLN A 203 -9.08 25.52 -0.53
C GLN A 203 -10.41 24.79 -0.42
N MET A 204 -10.61 24.03 0.67
CA MET A 204 -11.81 23.25 0.92
C MET A 204 -12.80 23.97 1.84
N PRO A 205 -14.11 23.58 1.82
CA PRO A 205 -15.06 24.12 2.77
C PRO A 205 -14.65 23.86 4.23
N PRO A 206 -14.94 24.79 5.17
CA PRO A 206 -14.47 24.70 6.55
C PRO A 206 -14.84 23.40 7.29
N PHE A 207 -15.97 22.78 6.95
CA PHE A 207 -16.36 21.51 7.57
C PHE A 207 -15.39 20.36 7.24
N VAL A 208 -14.77 20.38 6.04
CA VAL A 208 -13.80 19.35 5.62
C VAL A 208 -12.55 19.44 6.48
N SER A 209 -12.05 20.64 6.75
CA SER A 209 -10.86 20.83 7.58
C SER A 209 -11.06 20.34 9.03
N HIS A 210 -12.30 20.34 9.54
CA HIS A 210 -12.62 19.76 10.86
C HIS A 210 -12.66 18.22 10.85
N VAL A 211 -13.05 17.60 9.72
CA VAL A 211 -13.15 16.14 9.59
C VAL A 211 -11.80 15.53 9.18
N ALA A 212 -11.02 16.24 8.39
CA ALA A 212 -9.74 15.78 7.86
C ALA A 212 -8.81 15.11 8.90
N PRO A 213 -8.58 15.66 10.11
CA PRO A 213 -7.69 15.05 11.10
C PRO A 213 -8.10 13.65 11.55
N PHE A 214 -9.36 13.27 11.36
CA PHE A 214 -9.89 11.96 11.75
C PHE A 214 -9.82 10.93 10.62
N THR A 215 -9.45 11.33 9.40
CA THR A 215 -9.35 10.41 8.26
C THR A 215 -8.09 9.56 8.33
N PRO A 216 -8.10 8.35 7.73
CA PRO A 216 -6.96 7.44 7.80
C PRO A 216 -5.70 7.96 7.11
N LEU A 217 -5.84 8.90 6.17
CA LEU A 217 -4.71 9.40 5.40
C LEU A 217 -4.18 10.78 5.87
N SER A 218 -4.83 11.42 6.84
CA SER A 218 -4.40 12.72 7.35
C SER A 218 -2.97 12.71 7.89
N GLY A 219 -2.63 11.68 8.68
CA GLY A 219 -1.27 11.50 9.19
C GLY A 219 -0.24 11.27 8.08
N ALA A 220 -0.63 10.54 7.02
CA ALA A 220 0.22 10.32 5.86
C ALA A 220 0.51 11.63 5.10
N VAL A 221 -0.50 12.46 4.88
CA VAL A 221 -0.35 13.79 4.26
C VAL A 221 0.63 14.66 5.07
N GLN A 222 0.48 14.71 6.38
CA GLN A 222 1.36 15.49 7.25
C GLN A 222 2.78 14.92 7.31
N ALA A 223 2.95 13.60 7.25
CA ALA A 223 4.27 12.98 7.14
C ALA A 223 5.01 13.41 5.87
N ILE A 224 4.30 13.51 4.74
CA ILE A 224 4.89 13.97 3.48
C ILE A 224 5.29 15.44 3.57
N TYR A 225 4.44 16.32 4.13
CA TYR A 225 4.81 17.72 4.35
C TYR A 225 6.03 17.87 5.26
N ALA A 226 6.14 17.03 6.30
CA ALA A 226 7.29 17.05 7.20
C ALA A 226 8.59 16.62 6.50
N VAL A 227 8.54 15.60 5.64
CA VAL A 227 9.71 15.15 4.88
C VAL A 227 10.10 16.17 3.80
N ALA A 228 9.12 16.78 3.14
CA ALA A 228 9.34 17.91 2.23
C ALA A 228 9.92 19.14 2.95
N GLY A 229 9.90 19.16 4.29
CA GLY A 229 10.46 20.23 5.10
C GLY A 229 9.60 21.49 5.15
N THR A 230 8.33 21.37 4.78
CA THR A 230 7.37 22.50 4.78
C THR A 230 6.88 22.79 6.19
N VAL A 231 6.57 21.75 6.97
CA VAL A 231 6.06 21.85 8.33
C VAL A 231 6.67 20.72 9.17
N PRO A 232 7.03 20.94 10.45
CA PRO A 232 7.43 19.84 11.33
C PRO A 232 6.26 18.88 11.53
N MET A 233 6.54 17.58 11.67
CA MET A 233 5.49 16.58 11.88
C MET A 233 4.85 16.75 13.25
N PRO A 234 3.55 17.10 13.34
CA PRO A 234 2.88 17.31 14.62
C PRO A 234 2.62 15.97 15.31
N THR A 235 2.57 15.98 16.64
CA THR A 235 2.24 14.79 17.45
C THR A 235 0.89 14.17 17.05
N ALA A 236 -0.08 15.01 16.66
CA ALA A 236 -1.39 14.57 16.19
C ALA A 236 -1.30 13.68 14.94
N ALA A 237 -0.34 13.93 14.03
CA ALA A 237 -0.14 13.10 12.85
C ALA A 237 0.38 11.69 13.20
N TRP A 238 1.30 11.61 14.17
CA TRP A 238 1.75 10.32 14.70
C TRP A 238 0.60 9.54 15.35
N LEU A 239 -0.19 10.21 16.17
CA LEU A 239 -1.37 9.61 16.80
C LEU A 239 -2.39 9.14 15.77
N ASN A 240 -2.60 9.90 14.69
CA ASN A 240 -3.47 9.51 13.61
C ASN A 240 -2.97 8.22 12.92
N ILE A 241 -1.70 8.17 12.50
CA ILE A 241 -1.12 6.99 11.84
C ILE A 241 -1.21 5.76 12.76
N VAL A 242 -0.74 5.88 14.00
CA VAL A 242 -0.76 4.78 14.97
C VAL A 242 -2.20 4.36 15.28
N GLY A 243 -3.10 5.31 15.47
CA GLY A 243 -4.52 5.04 15.72
C GLY A 243 -5.15 4.23 14.59
N TRP A 244 -4.96 4.64 13.35
CA TRP A 244 -5.49 3.90 12.19
C TRP A 244 -4.82 2.55 11.97
N VAL A 245 -3.52 2.42 12.22
CA VAL A 245 -2.83 1.11 12.22
C VAL A 245 -3.47 0.17 13.25
N VAL A 246 -3.70 0.65 14.48
CA VAL A 246 -4.33 -0.16 15.54
C VAL A 246 -5.79 -0.51 15.19
N ILE A 247 -6.57 0.46 14.71
CA ILE A 247 -7.98 0.25 14.33
C ILE A 247 -8.07 -0.80 13.20
N THR A 248 -7.32 -0.61 12.12
CA THR A 248 -7.39 -1.52 10.97
C THR A 248 -6.82 -2.90 11.26
N ALA A 249 -5.74 -2.99 12.06
CA ALA A 249 -5.22 -4.25 12.55
C ALA A 249 -6.21 -4.95 13.49
N GLY A 250 -6.89 -4.20 14.36
CA GLY A 250 -7.95 -4.72 15.23
C GLY A 250 -9.14 -5.27 14.46
N ILE A 251 -9.61 -4.55 13.43
CA ILE A 251 -10.69 -5.02 12.54
C ILE A 251 -10.25 -6.29 11.80
N ALA A 252 -9.03 -6.32 11.26
CA ALA A 252 -8.49 -7.49 10.57
C ALA A 252 -8.36 -8.70 11.52
N TRP A 253 -7.87 -8.48 12.74
CA TRP A 253 -7.79 -9.51 13.78
C TRP A 253 -9.17 -10.05 14.16
N TRP A 254 -10.14 -9.15 14.41
CA TRP A 254 -11.51 -9.53 14.75
C TRP A 254 -12.14 -10.34 13.62
N GLY A 255 -12.02 -9.88 12.37
CA GLY A 255 -12.51 -10.60 11.20
C GLY A 255 -11.84 -11.98 11.03
N ALA A 256 -10.52 -12.08 11.25
CA ALA A 256 -9.79 -13.34 11.20
C ALA A 256 -10.21 -14.32 12.30
N SER A 257 -10.51 -13.83 13.50
CA SER A 257 -10.93 -14.68 14.64
C SER A 257 -12.36 -15.22 14.51
N HIS A 258 -13.23 -14.51 13.77
CA HIS A 258 -14.61 -14.92 13.51
C HIS A 258 -14.78 -15.63 12.16
N ASP A 259 -13.69 -15.89 11.46
CA ASP A 259 -13.71 -16.57 10.18
C ASP A 259 -13.99 -18.08 10.37
N THR A 260 -15.25 -18.46 10.17
CA THR A 260 -15.70 -19.85 10.26
C THR A 260 -15.44 -20.67 8.99
N ALA A 261 -14.77 -20.11 8.00
CA ALA A 261 -14.47 -20.73 6.71
C ALA A 261 -13.14 -21.53 6.72
N ARG A 262 -12.75 -22.06 7.89
CA ARG A 262 -11.60 -22.98 8.03
C ARG A 262 -11.92 -24.38 7.56
#